data_efc014f12c24971e36275df8525a2736
#
_entry.id   efc014f12c24971e36275df8525a2736
#
_cell.length_a   1.000
_cell.length_b   1.000
_cell.length_c   1.000
_cell.angle_alpha   90.00
_cell.angle_beta   90.00
_cell.angle_gamma   90.00
#
_symmetry.space_group_name_H-M   'P 1'
#
loop_
_entity.id
_entity.type
_entity.pdbx_description
1 polymer ?
#
loop_
_entity_poly.entity_id
_entity_poly.type
_entity_poly.pdbx_seq_one_letter_code
_entity_poly.pdbx_strand_id
1 'polypeptide(L)'
;VNQKEEYRILLIDDDEKLLSSMQRAFESEAFNVVCATSGREGIEIARRFQPHLILLDIIMPGMDGVETCQEMRQLPVLQKSLIAFYTARNEDYSQIAGFSAGADDYIIKPVKTNVLILRIKALLKRNKSRQLSTIIQSGNIRIDRERYMVFKGNEEIILPRKEFELLALLLTAPRKVFTRQDIYREIWGAEFGDKNRTIDVHVRKLREKIGDQFIKTIKGVGYSFETSN
;
A
#
# COMPACT_ATOMS: atom_id res chain seq x y z
N VAL A 1 16.04 15.66 22.96
CA VAL A 1 16.00 14.19 22.97
C VAL A 1 15.08 13.79 21.82
N ASN A 2 15.67 13.39 20.67
CA ASN A 2 14.91 12.82 19.55
C ASN A 2 14.32 11.48 20.02
N GLN A 3 13.00 11.44 20.28
CA GLN A 3 12.29 10.19 20.39
C GLN A 3 12.37 9.50 19.02
N LYS A 4 13.18 8.45 18.94
CA LYS A 4 13.21 7.55 17.80
C LYS A 4 11.84 6.89 17.73
N GLU A 5 10.99 7.30 16.79
CA GLU A 5 9.68 6.66 16.60
C GLU A 5 9.92 5.17 16.36
N GLU A 6 9.41 4.36 17.26
CA GLU A 6 9.50 2.91 17.18
C GLU A 6 8.46 2.41 16.18
N TYR A 7 8.91 1.91 15.03
CA TYR A 7 7.99 1.37 14.02
C TYR A 7 7.38 0.05 14.50
N ARG A 8 6.06 -0.04 14.45
CA ARG A 8 5.28 -1.25 14.74
C ARG A 8 5.13 -2.09 13.48
N ILE A 9 5.55 -3.34 13.55
CA ILE A 9 5.51 -4.32 12.45
C ILE A 9 4.64 -5.49 12.86
N LEU A 10 3.70 -5.90 12.02
CA LEU A 10 2.95 -7.13 12.18
C LEU A 10 3.41 -8.14 11.13
N LEU A 11 3.82 -9.33 11.58
CA LEU A 11 4.19 -10.46 10.72
C LEU A 11 3.05 -11.48 10.74
N ILE A 12 2.58 -11.90 9.57
CA ILE A 12 1.49 -12.88 9.43
C ILE A 12 1.95 -13.99 8.48
N ASP A 13 2.10 -15.19 9.02
CA ASP A 13 2.59 -16.37 8.30
C ASP A 13 2.20 -17.62 9.10
N ASP A 14 1.86 -18.73 8.48
CA ASP A 14 1.53 -19.96 9.20
C ASP A 14 2.76 -20.75 9.67
N ASP A 15 3.96 -20.36 9.21
CA ASP A 15 5.24 -20.93 9.69
C ASP A 15 5.73 -20.22 10.96
N GLU A 16 5.41 -20.78 12.13
CA GLU A 16 5.84 -20.27 13.45
C GLU A 16 7.38 -20.17 13.59
N LYS A 17 8.13 -21.06 12.94
CA LYS A 17 9.61 -21.02 12.99
C LYS A 17 10.16 -19.83 12.22
N LEU A 18 9.57 -19.56 11.05
CA LEU A 18 9.88 -18.39 10.26
C LEU A 18 9.54 -17.12 11.04
N LEU A 19 8.33 -17.04 11.60
CA LEU A 19 7.89 -15.90 12.43
C LEU A 19 8.84 -15.64 13.59
N SER A 20 9.20 -16.67 14.36
CA SER A 20 10.12 -16.54 15.51
C SER A 20 11.52 -16.06 15.09
N SER A 21 12.01 -16.50 13.93
CA SER A 21 13.30 -16.07 13.39
C SER A 21 13.26 -14.62 12.92
N MET A 22 12.20 -14.26 12.20
CA MET A 22 12.01 -12.90 11.68
C MET A 22 11.78 -11.91 12.81
N GLN A 23 10.95 -12.25 13.80
CA GLN A 23 10.68 -11.40 14.96
C GLN A 23 12.00 -10.98 15.63
N ARG A 24 12.86 -11.94 15.99
CA ARG A 24 14.17 -11.65 16.60
C ARG A 24 15.04 -10.73 15.74
N ALA A 25 15.06 -10.97 14.43
CA ALA A 25 15.85 -10.16 13.50
C ALA A 25 15.32 -8.72 13.39
N PHE A 26 14.00 -8.54 13.36
CA PHE A 26 13.40 -7.21 13.29
C PHE A 26 13.52 -6.46 14.63
N GLU A 27 13.34 -7.14 15.77
CA GLU A 27 13.54 -6.55 17.10
C GLU A 27 14.98 -6.08 17.31
N SER A 28 15.99 -6.80 16.78
CA SER A 28 17.39 -6.36 16.81
C SER A 28 17.64 -5.05 16.08
N GLU A 29 16.76 -4.67 15.17
CA GLU A 29 16.78 -3.40 14.42
C GLU A 29 15.86 -2.32 15.03
N ALA A 30 15.44 -2.53 16.30
CA ALA A 30 14.59 -1.63 17.07
C ALA A 30 13.18 -1.42 16.47
N PHE A 31 12.61 -2.46 15.86
CA PHE A 31 11.19 -2.52 15.53
C PHE A 31 10.40 -3.15 16.69
N ASN A 32 9.19 -2.66 16.90
CA ASN A 32 8.21 -3.31 17.79
C ASN A 32 7.42 -4.32 16.94
N VAL A 33 7.58 -5.62 17.25
CA VAL A 33 7.09 -6.70 16.37
C VAL A 33 6.06 -7.55 17.10
N VAL A 34 4.97 -7.82 16.41
CA VAL A 34 3.94 -8.79 16.82
C VAL A 34 3.73 -9.77 15.67
N CYS A 35 3.46 -11.03 16.01
CA CYS A 35 3.24 -12.09 15.05
C CYS A 35 1.79 -12.62 15.14
N ALA A 36 1.29 -13.13 14.01
CA ALA A 36 0.06 -13.86 13.89
C ALA A 36 0.26 -15.09 13.00
N THR A 37 -0.39 -16.20 13.31
CA THR A 37 -0.26 -17.47 12.57
C THR A 37 -1.38 -17.69 11.55
N SER A 38 -2.32 -16.75 11.44
CA SER A 38 -3.44 -16.82 10.50
C SER A 38 -3.94 -15.42 10.11
N GLY A 39 -4.63 -15.32 8.99
CA GLY A 39 -5.24 -14.07 8.53
C GLY A 39 -6.23 -13.47 9.54
N ARG A 40 -7.09 -14.29 10.12
CA ARG A 40 -8.09 -13.86 11.13
C ARG A 40 -7.41 -13.27 12.37
N GLU A 41 -6.44 -13.97 12.93
CA GLU A 41 -5.65 -13.50 14.07
C GLU A 41 -4.94 -12.18 13.72
N GLY A 42 -4.34 -12.12 12.52
CA GLY A 42 -3.67 -10.92 12.02
C GLY A 42 -4.59 -9.70 11.95
N ILE A 43 -5.84 -9.85 11.49
CA ILE A 43 -6.83 -8.78 11.44
C ILE A 43 -7.16 -8.28 12.86
N GLU A 44 -7.40 -9.19 13.82
CA GLU A 44 -7.72 -8.83 15.20
C GLU A 44 -6.56 -8.09 15.88
N ILE A 45 -5.34 -8.57 15.69
CA ILE A 45 -4.12 -7.90 16.19
C ILE A 45 -3.95 -6.54 15.51
N ALA A 46 -4.09 -6.46 14.19
CA ALA A 46 -3.90 -5.21 13.44
C ALA A 46 -4.84 -4.08 13.91
N ARG A 47 -6.08 -4.40 14.24
CA ARG A 47 -7.07 -3.42 14.74
C ARG A 47 -6.59 -2.72 16.02
N ARG A 48 -5.95 -3.45 16.94
CA ARG A 48 -5.52 -2.94 18.26
C ARG A 48 -4.10 -2.37 18.19
N PHE A 49 -3.20 -3.10 17.53
CA PHE A 49 -1.78 -2.76 17.46
C PHE A 49 -1.50 -1.60 16.51
N GLN A 50 -2.36 -1.41 15.48
CA GLN A 50 -2.23 -0.38 14.45
C GLN A 50 -0.82 -0.32 13.86
N PRO A 51 -0.35 -1.40 13.20
CA PRO A 51 1.00 -1.50 12.69
C PRO A 51 1.28 -0.45 11.62
N HIS A 52 2.51 0.02 11.55
CA HIS A 52 2.97 0.87 10.45
C HIS A 52 3.19 0.07 9.17
N LEU A 53 3.56 -1.23 9.33
CA LEU A 53 3.73 -2.16 8.23
C LEU A 53 3.28 -3.56 8.64
N ILE A 54 2.62 -4.24 7.72
CA ILE A 54 2.19 -5.64 7.82
C ILE A 54 2.94 -6.42 6.75
N LEU A 55 3.66 -7.46 7.17
CA LEU A 55 4.26 -8.44 6.28
C LEU A 55 3.37 -9.66 6.29
N LEU A 56 2.85 -10.06 5.13
CA LEU A 56 1.73 -11.00 5.01
C LEU A 56 2.06 -12.11 4.02
N ASP A 57 2.04 -13.36 4.46
CA ASP A 57 2.07 -14.46 3.50
C ASP A 57 0.73 -14.59 2.76
N ILE A 58 0.79 -15.04 1.52
CA ILE A 58 -0.39 -15.32 0.72
C ILE A 58 -0.93 -16.72 1.01
N ILE A 59 -0.04 -17.70 1.17
CA ILE A 59 -0.42 -19.10 1.31
C ILE A 59 -0.57 -19.44 2.79
N MET A 60 -1.80 -19.36 3.29
CA MET A 60 -2.13 -19.73 4.66
C MET A 60 -3.41 -20.59 4.70
N PRO A 61 -3.54 -21.51 5.66
CA PRO A 61 -4.76 -22.29 5.85
C PRO A 61 -5.97 -21.40 6.18
N GLY A 62 -7.12 -21.73 5.63
CA GLY A 62 -8.38 -21.03 5.88
C GLY A 62 -8.46 -19.71 5.08
N MET A 63 -8.26 -18.57 5.72
CA MET A 63 -8.25 -17.27 5.08
C MET A 63 -6.87 -17.01 4.48
N ASP A 64 -6.79 -16.88 3.17
CA ASP A 64 -5.53 -16.59 2.48
C ASP A 64 -5.08 -15.12 2.67
N GLY A 65 -3.84 -14.82 2.26
CA GLY A 65 -3.29 -13.48 2.44
C GLY A 65 -3.97 -12.44 1.55
N VAL A 66 -4.49 -12.81 0.38
CA VAL A 66 -5.19 -11.87 -0.52
C VAL A 66 -6.51 -11.44 0.11
N GLU A 67 -7.29 -12.39 0.61
CA GLU A 67 -8.53 -12.14 1.34
C GLU A 67 -8.27 -11.34 2.62
N THR A 68 -7.23 -11.72 3.38
CA THR A 68 -6.79 -10.98 4.58
C THR A 68 -6.47 -9.52 4.26
N CYS A 69 -5.72 -9.26 3.17
CA CYS A 69 -5.38 -7.92 2.71
C CYS A 69 -6.65 -7.12 2.35
N GLN A 70 -7.59 -7.74 1.63
CA GLN A 70 -8.84 -7.09 1.24
C GLN A 70 -9.66 -6.67 2.45
N GLU A 71 -9.81 -7.56 3.44
CA GLU A 71 -10.53 -7.23 4.69
C GLU A 71 -9.81 -6.12 5.47
N MET A 72 -8.48 -6.18 5.61
CA MET A 72 -7.71 -5.13 6.28
C MET A 72 -7.88 -3.76 5.60
N ARG A 73 -7.99 -3.72 4.26
CA ARG A 73 -8.20 -2.48 3.52
C ARG A 73 -9.60 -1.87 3.68
N GLN A 74 -10.57 -2.63 4.18
CA GLN A 74 -11.88 -2.10 4.58
C GLN A 74 -11.87 -1.42 5.95
N LEU A 75 -10.80 -1.59 6.74
CA LEU A 75 -10.70 -1.04 8.09
C LEU A 75 -10.11 0.38 8.06
N PRO A 76 -10.85 1.43 8.47
CA PRO A 76 -10.37 2.81 8.48
C PRO A 76 -9.08 2.99 9.26
N VAL A 77 -8.91 2.27 10.39
CA VAL A 77 -7.73 2.36 11.25
C VAL A 77 -6.44 1.87 10.58
N LEU A 78 -6.55 1.05 9.52
CA LEU A 78 -5.41 0.48 8.78
C LEU A 78 -5.13 1.19 7.44
N GLN A 79 -5.83 2.26 7.12
CA GLN A 79 -5.63 3.01 5.87
C GLN A 79 -4.18 3.51 5.71
N LYS A 80 -3.53 3.86 6.82
CA LYS A 80 -2.13 4.33 6.85
C LYS A 80 -1.10 3.20 6.91
N SER A 81 -1.53 1.98 7.22
CA SER A 81 -0.64 0.83 7.34
C SER A 81 -0.15 0.38 5.97
N LEU A 82 1.15 0.16 5.83
CA LEU A 82 1.71 -0.52 4.68
C LEU A 82 1.38 -2.01 4.76
N ILE A 83 0.98 -2.63 3.65
CA ILE A 83 0.84 -4.08 3.54
C ILE A 83 1.77 -4.55 2.43
N ALA A 84 2.74 -5.39 2.78
CA ALA A 84 3.65 -6.01 1.83
C ALA A 84 3.45 -7.53 1.89
N PHE A 85 3.20 -8.16 0.74
CA PHE A 85 3.23 -9.61 0.66
C PHE A 85 4.66 -10.13 0.74
N TYR A 86 4.85 -11.20 1.53
CA TYR A 86 6.09 -11.94 1.63
C TYR A 86 5.81 -13.43 1.46
N THR A 87 5.90 -13.94 0.24
CA THR A 87 5.37 -15.25 -0.14
C THR A 87 6.28 -16.00 -1.11
N ALA A 88 6.16 -17.32 -1.09
CA ALA A 88 6.82 -18.20 -2.06
C ALA A 88 6.17 -18.18 -3.45
N ARG A 89 4.94 -17.66 -3.58
CA ARG A 89 4.26 -17.54 -4.88
C ARG A 89 4.95 -16.51 -5.77
N ASN A 90 5.31 -16.97 -6.97
CA ASN A 90 6.00 -16.14 -7.99
C ASN A 90 5.18 -15.99 -9.29
N GLU A 91 3.93 -16.44 -9.31
CA GLU A 91 3.09 -16.35 -10.49
C GLU A 91 2.61 -14.92 -10.74
N ASP A 92 2.67 -14.46 -11.99
CA ASP A 92 2.21 -13.11 -12.38
C ASP A 92 0.77 -12.84 -11.95
N TYR A 93 -0.09 -13.85 -12.03
CA TYR A 93 -1.49 -13.77 -11.58
C TYR A 93 -1.59 -13.45 -10.07
N SER A 94 -0.77 -14.09 -9.23
CA SER A 94 -0.77 -13.86 -7.78
C SER A 94 -0.28 -12.46 -7.42
N GLN A 95 0.67 -11.92 -8.17
CA GLN A 95 1.12 -10.54 -8.00
C GLN A 95 0.03 -9.54 -8.40
N ILE A 96 -0.65 -9.76 -9.52
CA ILE A 96 -1.78 -8.91 -9.95
C ILE A 96 -2.91 -8.97 -8.93
N ALA A 97 -3.26 -10.17 -8.43
CA ALA A 97 -4.28 -10.34 -7.39
C ALA A 97 -3.89 -9.61 -6.09
N GLY A 98 -2.63 -9.73 -5.67
CA GLY A 98 -2.12 -9.05 -4.48
C GLY A 98 -2.20 -7.52 -4.57
N PHE A 99 -1.75 -6.93 -5.67
CA PHE A 99 -1.88 -5.48 -5.89
C PHE A 99 -3.34 -5.07 -6.04
N SER A 100 -4.17 -5.90 -6.66
CA SER A 100 -5.62 -5.67 -6.75
C SER A 100 -6.30 -5.71 -5.38
N ALA A 101 -5.77 -6.48 -4.43
CA ALA A 101 -6.23 -6.49 -3.04
C ALA A 101 -5.83 -5.23 -2.26
N GLY A 102 -4.97 -4.36 -2.81
CA GLY A 102 -4.53 -3.12 -2.19
C GLY A 102 -3.18 -3.21 -1.46
N ALA A 103 -2.35 -4.20 -1.77
CA ALA A 103 -1.00 -4.30 -1.23
C ALA A 103 -0.09 -3.16 -1.73
N ASP A 104 0.86 -2.77 -0.88
CA ASP A 104 1.85 -1.71 -1.17
C ASP A 104 3.10 -2.27 -1.83
N ASP A 105 3.43 -3.53 -1.55
CA ASP A 105 4.62 -4.20 -2.08
C ASP A 105 4.41 -5.72 -2.17
N TYR A 106 5.28 -6.39 -2.95
CA TYR A 106 5.26 -7.83 -3.15
C TYR A 106 6.70 -8.37 -3.14
N ILE A 107 7.01 -9.21 -2.17
CA ILE A 107 8.35 -9.73 -1.92
C ILE A 107 8.31 -11.25 -2.04
N ILE A 108 9.12 -11.80 -2.94
CA ILE A 108 9.17 -13.24 -3.20
C ILE A 108 10.18 -13.90 -2.27
N LYS A 109 9.76 -14.95 -1.54
CA LYS A 109 10.65 -15.82 -0.77
C LYS A 109 11.50 -16.69 -1.73
N PRO A 110 12.78 -16.98 -1.41
CA PRO A 110 13.55 -16.55 -0.26
C PRO A 110 14.27 -15.21 -0.47
N VAL A 111 14.31 -14.39 0.55
CA VAL A 111 15.11 -13.16 0.60
C VAL A 111 15.97 -13.19 1.87
N LYS A 112 17.24 -12.78 1.78
CA LYS A 112 18.10 -12.66 2.95
C LYS A 112 17.48 -11.64 3.92
N THR A 113 17.43 -11.98 5.22
CA THR A 113 16.75 -11.17 6.24
C THR A 113 17.24 -9.73 6.29
N ASN A 114 18.54 -9.49 6.14
CA ASN A 114 19.10 -8.14 6.10
C ASN A 114 18.60 -7.33 4.88
N VAL A 115 18.44 -7.96 3.72
CA VAL A 115 17.89 -7.33 2.51
C VAL A 115 16.41 -7.00 2.70
N LEU A 116 15.65 -7.92 3.31
CA LEU A 116 14.25 -7.71 3.66
C LEU A 116 14.10 -6.50 4.59
N ILE A 117 14.91 -6.43 5.66
CA ILE A 117 14.89 -5.33 6.62
C ILE A 117 15.22 -3.98 5.94
N LEU A 118 16.23 -3.94 5.06
CA LEU A 118 16.54 -2.72 4.30
C LEU A 118 15.38 -2.28 3.41
N ARG A 119 14.70 -3.23 2.77
CA ARG A 119 13.53 -2.94 1.95
C ARG A 119 12.37 -2.38 2.79
N ILE A 120 12.09 -2.99 3.94
CA ILE A 120 11.09 -2.52 4.89
C ILE A 120 11.41 -1.10 5.39
N LYS A 121 12.66 -0.82 5.76
CA LYS A 121 13.10 0.53 6.15
C LYS A 121 12.89 1.55 5.04
N ALA A 122 13.18 1.19 3.79
CA ALA A 122 12.95 2.05 2.64
C ALA A 122 11.46 2.33 2.40
N LEU A 123 10.59 1.33 2.55
CA LEU A 123 9.13 1.48 2.47
C LEU A 123 8.60 2.44 3.56
N LEU A 124 9.02 2.25 4.81
CA LEU A 124 8.61 3.09 5.94
C LEU A 124 9.10 4.54 5.78
N LYS A 125 10.35 4.75 5.36
CA LYS A 125 10.92 6.09 5.13
C LYS A 125 10.18 6.84 4.03
N ARG A 126 9.86 6.18 2.92
CA ARG A 126 9.13 6.77 1.79
C ARG A 126 7.74 7.24 2.21
N ASN A 127 7.10 6.52 3.13
CA ASN A 127 5.82 6.90 3.69
C ASN A 127 5.90 8.24 4.46
N LYS A 128 6.97 8.47 5.20
CA LYS A 128 7.16 9.69 6.01
C LYS A 128 7.46 10.95 5.17
N SER A 129 8.18 10.83 4.05
CA SER A 129 8.58 11.98 3.22
C SER A 129 7.46 12.56 2.34
N ARG A 130 6.32 11.86 2.20
CA ARG A 130 5.17 12.29 1.40
C ARG A 130 4.18 13.22 2.11
N GLN A 131 4.44 13.61 3.36
CA GLN A 131 3.53 14.41 4.19
C GLN A 131 3.58 15.94 3.92
N LEU A 132 4.09 16.41 2.77
CA LEU A 132 4.15 17.84 2.43
C LEU A 132 2.89 18.28 1.65
N SER A 133 2.08 19.07 2.28
CA SER A 133 0.77 19.66 1.97
C SER A 133 -0.44 18.78 2.32
N THR A 134 -1.14 19.20 3.38
CA THR A 134 -2.18 18.40 4.04
C THR A 134 -3.45 18.26 3.21
N ILE A 135 -3.86 19.29 2.49
CA ILE A 135 -5.10 19.32 1.71
C ILE A 135 -4.83 19.68 0.26
N ILE A 136 -5.29 18.84 -0.67
CA ILE A 136 -5.29 19.11 -2.10
C ILE A 136 -6.74 19.10 -2.58
N GLN A 137 -7.16 20.13 -3.30
CA GLN A 137 -8.50 20.21 -3.87
C GLN A 137 -8.42 20.58 -5.35
N SER A 138 -9.23 19.89 -6.15
CA SER A 138 -9.41 20.19 -7.57
C SER A 138 -10.86 19.87 -7.97
N GLY A 139 -11.61 20.92 -8.31
CA GLY A 139 -13.06 20.81 -8.51
C GLY A 139 -13.75 20.32 -7.23
N ASN A 140 -14.58 19.29 -7.37
CA ASN A 140 -15.31 18.68 -6.26
C ASN A 140 -14.54 17.52 -5.56
N ILE A 141 -13.30 17.23 -5.98
CA ILE A 141 -12.45 16.24 -5.31
C ILE A 141 -11.53 16.96 -4.34
N ARG A 142 -11.57 16.55 -3.08
CA ARG A 142 -10.70 17.04 -2.00
C ARG A 142 -10.01 15.87 -1.33
N ILE A 143 -8.70 15.97 -1.14
CA ILE A 143 -7.88 14.99 -0.43
C ILE A 143 -7.29 15.63 0.83
N ASP A 144 -7.44 14.98 1.97
CA ASP A 144 -6.69 15.22 3.19
C ASP A 144 -5.60 14.13 3.30
N ARG A 145 -4.36 14.52 3.03
CA ARG A 145 -3.22 13.58 3.03
C ARG A 145 -2.83 13.15 4.44
N GLU A 146 -3.06 14.00 5.44
CA GLU A 146 -2.73 13.68 6.82
C GLU A 146 -3.68 12.63 7.39
N ARG A 147 -4.97 12.76 7.04
CA ARG A 147 -6.01 11.83 7.50
C ARG A 147 -6.27 10.67 6.55
N TYR A 148 -5.64 10.66 5.37
CA TYR A 148 -5.92 9.70 4.29
C TYR A 148 -7.40 9.67 3.88
N MET A 149 -8.03 10.83 3.87
CA MET A 149 -9.44 10.98 3.53
C MET A 149 -9.60 11.59 2.14
N VAL A 150 -10.58 11.12 1.41
CA VAL A 150 -10.97 11.66 0.11
C VAL A 150 -12.44 12.03 0.15
N PHE A 151 -12.77 13.18 -0.39
CA PHE A 151 -14.14 13.66 -0.49
C PHE A 151 -14.46 14.00 -1.94
N LYS A 152 -15.67 13.62 -2.39
CA LYS A 152 -16.30 14.07 -3.63
C LYS A 152 -17.50 14.93 -3.26
N GLY A 153 -17.34 16.24 -3.35
CA GLY A 153 -18.28 17.16 -2.71
C GLY A 153 -18.29 16.95 -1.20
N ASN A 154 -19.43 16.54 -0.64
CA ASN A 154 -19.60 16.24 0.79
C ASN A 154 -19.55 14.74 1.12
N GLU A 155 -19.39 13.88 0.13
CA GLU A 155 -19.35 12.43 0.31
C GLU A 155 -17.90 11.97 0.55
N GLU A 156 -17.70 11.23 1.64
CA GLU A 156 -16.41 10.59 1.92
C GLU A 156 -16.24 9.31 1.09
N ILE A 157 -15.09 9.17 0.42
CA ILE A 157 -14.74 8.00 -0.38
C ILE A 157 -13.56 7.28 0.27
N ILE A 158 -13.75 6.00 0.60
CA ILE A 158 -12.69 5.15 1.14
C ILE A 158 -11.87 4.58 -0.01
N LEU A 159 -10.60 4.97 -0.07
CA LEU A 159 -9.64 4.46 -1.05
C LEU A 159 -8.57 3.62 -0.37
N PRO A 160 -8.26 2.43 -0.90
CA PRO A 160 -7.02 1.73 -0.55
C PRO A 160 -5.82 2.62 -0.81
N ARG A 161 -4.76 2.41 -0.04
CA ARG A 161 -3.58 3.28 -0.03
C ARG A 161 -3.03 3.62 -1.43
N LYS A 162 -2.87 2.63 -2.33
CA LYS A 162 -2.31 2.89 -3.68
C LYS A 162 -3.24 3.69 -4.57
N GLU A 163 -4.55 3.50 -4.43
CA GLU A 163 -5.55 4.32 -5.13
C GLU A 163 -5.51 5.76 -4.60
N PHE A 164 -5.39 5.92 -3.27
CA PHE A 164 -5.22 7.23 -2.63
C PHE A 164 -3.94 7.94 -3.12
N GLU A 165 -2.79 7.26 -3.11
CA GLU A 165 -1.52 7.82 -3.55
C GLU A 165 -1.53 8.18 -5.04
N LEU A 166 -2.18 7.36 -5.87
CA LEU A 166 -2.37 7.64 -7.29
C LEU A 166 -3.21 8.91 -7.51
N LEU A 167 -4.35 9.00 -6.84
CA LEU A 167 -5.21 10.19 -6.91
C LEU A 167 -4.47 11.42 -6.41
N ALA A 168 -3.78 11.31 -5.27
CA ALA A 168 -2.99 12.39 -4.70
C ALA A 168 -1.87 12.87 -5.64
N LEU A 169 -1.18 11.93 -6.32
CA LEU A 169 -0.16 12.28 -7.32
C LEU A 169 -0.76 13.03 -8.50
N LEU A 170 -1.84 12.52 -9.08
CA LEU A 170 -2.48 13.14 -10.24
C LEU A 170 -3.02 14.55 -9.92
N LEU A 171 -3.50 14.75 -8.68
CA LEU A 171 -4.00 16.05 -8.20
C LEU A 171 -2.89 17.05 -7.86
N THR A 172 -1.63 16.65 -7.74
CA THR A 172 -0.52 17.61 -7.56
C THR A 172 -0.34 18.54 -8.75
N ALA A 173 -0.71 18.08 -9.96
CA ALA A 173 -0.63 18.86 -11.18
C ALA A 173 -1.79 18.46 -12.12
N PRO A 174 -3.00 19.01 -11.93
CA PRO A 174 -4.14 18.76 -12.80
C PRO A 174 -3.82 19.08 -14.26
N ARG A 175 -4.34 18.28 -15.18
CA ARG A 175 -4.09 18.34 -16.65
C ARG A 175 -2.68 17.96 -17.09
N LYS A 176 -1.71 17.82 -16.16
CA LYS A 176 -0.40 17.25 -16.48
C LYS A 176 -0.55 15.76 -16.76
N VAL A 177 0.09 15.29 -17.83
CA VAL A 177 0.19 13.86 -18.12
C VAL A 177 1.35 13.28 -17.33
N PHE A 178 1.04 12.32 -16.44
CA PHE A 178 2.03 11.51 -15.75
C PHE A 178 2.24 10.24 -16.57
N THR A 179 3.47 9.93 -16.94
CA THR A 179 3.77 8.68 -17.63
C THR A 179 3.58 7.49 -16.69
N ARG A 180 3.36 6.29 -17.24
CA ARG A 180 3.30 5.07 -16.40
C ARG A 180 4.58 4.88 -15.59
N GLN A 181 5.72 5.19 -16.16
CA GLN A 181 7.01 5.11 -15.47
C GLN A 181 7.11 6.13 -14.31
N ASP A 182 6.67 7.37 -14.52
CA ASP A 182 6.64 8.37 -13.46
C ASP A 182 5.70 7.96 -12.31
N ILE A 183 4.49 7.52 -12.64
CA ILE A 183 3.51 7.02 -11.66
C ILE A 183 4.10 5.85 -10.89
N TYR A 184 4.71 4.91 -11.60
CA TYR A 184 5.29 3.73 -10.98
C TYR A 184 6.42 4.11 -10.02
N ARG A 185 7.38 4.92 -10.48
CA ARG A 185 8.51 5.40 -9.67
C ARG A 185 8.05 6.15 -8.43
N GLU A 186 7.06 7.03 -8.58
CA GLU A 186 6.55 7.84 -7.47
C GLU A 186 5.79 7.01 -6.43
N ILE A 187 5.00 6.01 -6.85
CA ILE A 187 4.11 5.27 -5.96
C ILE A 187 4.74 3.97 -5.46
N TRP A 188 5.53 3.27 -6.28
CA TRP A 188 6.15 1.98 -5.93
C TRP A 188 7.67 2.03 -5.77
N GLY A 189 8.35 3.07 -6.32
CA GLY A 189 9.81 3.23 -6.26
C GLY A 189 10.55 2.61 -7.46
N ALA A 190 11.85 2.93 -7.58
CA ALA A 190 12.66 2.64 -8.77
C ALA A 190 13.04 1.16 -8.99
N GLU A 191 12.87 0.29 -7.99
CA GLU A 191 13.43 -1.08 -8.00
C GLU A 191 12.55 -2.14 -8.68
N PHE A 192 11.39 -1.77 -9.20
CA PHE A 192 10.47 -2.72 -9.82
C PHE A 192 10.43 -2.54 -11.33
N GLY A 193 10.87 -3.57 -12.04
CA GLY A 193 10.83 -3.65 -13.49
C GLY A 193 9.44 -3.41 -14.10
N ASP A 194 9.40 -3.25 -15.41
CA ASP A 194 8.29 -2.83 -16.26
C ASP A 194 6.95 -3.60 -16.02
N LYS A 195 6.19 -3.20 -14.98
CA LYS A 195 4.88 -3.78 -14.63
C LYS A 195 3.74 -2.79 -14.89
N ASN A 196 3.62 -2.34 -16.13
CA ASN A 196 2.60 -1.40 -16.58
C ASN A 196 1.15 -1.81 -16.24
N ARG A 197 0.85 -3.12 -16.14
CA ARG A 197 -0.49 -3.65 -15.83
C ARG A 197 -1.00 -3.30 -14.44
N THR A 198 -0.09 -3.13 -13.47
CA THR A 198 -0.47 -2.80 -12.08
C THR A 198 -1.15 -1.43 -11.98
N ILE A 199 -0.64 -0.42 -12.71
CA ILE A 199 -1.21 0.93 -12.69
C ILE A 199 -2.61 0.95 -13.29
N ASP A 200 -2.81 0.24 -14.41
CA ASP A 200 -4.09 0.21 -15.13
C ASP A 200 -5.20 -0.38 -14.24
N VAL A 201 -4.88 -1.37 -13.40
CA VAL A 201 -5.82 -1.94 -12.41
C VAL A 201 -6.22 -0.90 -11.36
N HIS A 202 -5.25 -0.17 -10.80
CA HIS A 202 -5.54 0.86 -9.80
C HIS A 202 -6.31 2.06 -10.40
N VAL A 203 -5.98 2.47 -11.63
CA VAL A 203 -6.74 3.50 -12.35
C VAL A 203 -8.18 3.08 -12.56
N ARG A 204 -8.42 1.84 -12.98
CA ARG A 204 -9.78 1.31 -13.17
C ARG A 204 -10.56 1.35 -11.86
N LYS A 205 -10.01 0.80 -10.76
CA LYS A 205 -10.67 0.79 -9.44
C LYS A 205 -10.91 2.20 -8.90
N LEU A 206 -9.98 3.11 -9.13
CA LEU A 206 -10.13 4.50 -8.74
C LEU A 206 -11.28 5.17 -9.50
N ARG A 207 -11.38 4.94 -10.82
CA ARG A 207 -12.50 5.44 -11.65
C ARG A 207 -13.85 4.93 -11.18
N GLU A 208 -13.95 3.65 -10.82
CA GLU A 208 -15.19 3.05 -10.29
C GLU A 208 -15.69 3.80 -9.05
N LYS A 209 -14.79 4.40 -8.25
CA LYS A 209 -15.12 5.11 -7.01
C LYS A 209 -15.34 6.61 -7.18
N ILE A 210 -14.47 7.28 -7.92
CA ILE A 210 -14.57 8.75 -8.07
C ILE A 210 -15.33 9.17 -9.34
N GLY A 211 -15.43 8.29 -10.33
CA GLY A 211 -16.04 8.55 -11.65
C GLY A 211 -14.98 8.61 -12.77
N ASP A 212 -15.38 8.11 -13.96
CA ASP A 212 -14.48 7.98 -15.12
C ASP A 212 -14.01 9.33 -15.67
N GLN A 213 -14.80 10.37 -15.50
CA GLN A 213 -14.52 11.71 -16.04
C GLN A 213 -13.31 12.39 -15.43
N PHE A 214 -12.87 11.97 -14.22
CA PHE A 214 -11.78 12.63 -13.51
C PHE A 214 -10.40 12.17 -13.94
N ILE A 215 -10.27 10.99 -14.55
CA ILE A 215 -8.97 10.47 -14.97
C ILE A 215 -8.99 10.16 -16.45
N LYS A 216 -8.26 10.94 -17.22
CA LYS A 216 -8.09 10.74 -18.66
C LYS A 216 -6.93 9.81 -18.95
N THR A 217 -7.14 8.86 -19.87
CA THR A 217 -6.06 8.03 -20.41
C THR A 217 -5.47 8.70 -21.65
N ILE A 218 -4.18 8.91 -21.65
CA ILE A 218 -3.43 9.30 -22.84
C ILE A 218 -2.80 8.02 -23.39
N LYS A 219 -3.42 7.50 -24.45
CA LYS A 219 -3.06 6.18 -25.03
C LYS A 219 -1.56 6.10 -25.35
N GLY A 220 -0.92 5.03 -24.89
CA GLY A 220 0.53 4.83 -25.07
C GLY A 220 1.44 5.66 -24.17
N VAL A 221 0.92 6.64 -23.40
CA VAL A 221 1.71 7.54 -22.56
C VAL A 221 1.42 7.35 -21.08
N GLY A 222 0.20 7.64 -20.62
CA GLY A 222 -0.10 7.62 -19.18
C GLY A 222 -1.47 8.19 -18.87
N TYR A 223 -1.55 8.89 -17.73
CA TYR A 223 -2.81 9.39 -17.15
C TYR A 223 -2.69 10.84 -16.70
N SER A 224 -3.80 11.56 -16.76
CA SER A 224 -3.94 12.93 -16.23
C SER A 224 -5.23 13.05 -15.41
N PHE A 225 -5.24 13.96 -14.44
CA PHE A 225 -6.47 14.36 -13.76
C PHE A 225 -7.14 15.49 -14.53
N GLU A 226 -8.45 15.34 -14.78
CA GLU A 226 -9.27 16.37 -15.41
C GLU A 226 -10.16 17.04 -14.37
N THR A 227 -10.16 18.35 -14.35
CA THR A 227 -11.11 19.13 -13.54
C THR A 227 -12.45 19.18 -14.25
N SER A 228 -13.51 18.65 -13.65
CA SER A 228 -14.87 18.96 -14.11
C SER A 228 -15.10 20.47 -13.96
N ASN A 229 -15.45 21.11 -15.02
CA ASN A 229 -15.97 22.49 -14.98
C ASN A 229 -17.30 22.52 -14.25
#